data_acd1dffad212f007c74fb4b86ffa96ad
#
_entry.id   acd1dffad212f007c74fb4b86ffa96ad
#
_cell.length_a   1.000
_cell.length_b   1.000
_cell.length_c   1.000
_cell.angle_alpha   90.00
_cell.angle_beta   90.00
_cell.angle_gamma   90.00
#
_symmetry.space_group_name_H-M   'P 1'
#
loop_
_entity.id
_entity.type
_entity.pdbx_description
1 polymer ?
#
loop_
_entity_poly.entity_id
_entity_poly.type
_entity_poly.pdbx_seq_one_letter_code
_entity_poly.pdbx_strand_id
1 'polypeptide(L)'
;MDYYTLLGVDKGCSEDDLRRAYLKLAMKWHPDKHVNKGSKVEAEEKFKNICEAYSVLSDNEKRVKYDLFGMDALKQSGFNSSNFQGNISINPLEVFTKAYSFYNKYFSKSSGAGNHNIFTHIKNLYPLRNDFSEDESSYNDVEEYEVPLYVTLEDLYNGCTKTLKVTRKRYDGCYLYYEDYFINVDIKQGWNNGTKITFHGEGDQSSPDSYPGDLVLVLQTKKHSKFVRKSRDLYYRHIITLEQSLTGFDFVIKSLDNRDIHIQIDEVVKPDTKKVIKNEGMPYSRDPSIRGNLIVEFDIIYPNTIKKEQKKLIKEIFKESY
;
A
#
# COMPACT_ATOMS: atom_id res chain seq x y z
N MET A 1 -1.29 28.70 -31.46
CA MET A 1 -0.40 28.50 -30.31
C MET A 1 0.12 27.09 -30.40
N ASP A 2 1.43 26.86 -30.25
CA ASP A 2 2.01 25.51 -30.34
C ASP A 2 1.68 24.70 -29.08
N TYR A 3 1.31 23.42 -29.23
CA TYR A 3 0.90 22.56 -28.15
C TYR A 3 2.02 22.29 -27.14
N TYR A 4 3.27 22.22 -27.60
CA TYR A 4 4.43 22.09 -26.70
C TYR A 4 4.61 23.34 -25.85
N THR A 5 4.50 24.51 -26.41
CA THR A 5 4.53 25.79 -25.68
C THR A 5 3.37 25.92 -24.73
N LEU A 6 2.17 25.42 -25.08
CA LEU A 6 0.99 25.45 -24.23
C LEU A 6 1.17 24.57 -22.99
N LEU A 7 1.80 23.41 -23.14
CA LEU A 7 2.11 22.51 -22.03
C LEU A 7 3.41 22.89 -21.30
N GLY A 8 4.21 23.81 -21.86
CA GLY A 8 5.49 24.26 -21.28
C GLY A 8 6.57 23.16 -21.31
N VAL A 9 6.63 22.39 -22.39
CA VAL A 9 7.59 21.32 -22.63
C VAL A 9 8.29 21.49 -23.98
N ASP A 10 9.46 20.89 -24.14
CA ASP A 10 10.21 20.87 -25.40
C ASP A 10 9.69 19.79 -26.35
N LYS A 11 9.89 19.98 -27.68
CA LYS A 11 9.49 18.99 -28.71
C LYS A 11 10.12 17.61 -28.52
N GLY A 12 11.27 17.53 -27.88
CA GLY A 12 11.98 16.29 -27.58
C GLY A 12 11.62 15.67 -26.22
N CYS A 13 10.61 16.19 -25.50
CA CYS A 13 10.24 15.70 -24.18
C CYS A 13 9.77 14.24 -24.21
N SER A 14 10.05 13.52 -23.10
CA SER A 14 9.54 12.17 -22.91
C SER A 14 8.03 12.18 -22.65
N GLU A 15 7.39 11.04 -22.84
CA GLU A 15 5.95 10.88 -22.55
C GLU A 15 5.64 11.14 -21.07
N ASP A 16 6.57 10.80 -20.18
CA ASP A 16 6.43 11.06 -18.75
C ASP A 16 6.55 12.53 -18.39
N ASP A 17 7.43 13.29 -19.08
CA ASP A 17 7.54 14.74 -18.88
C ASP A 17 6.30 15.46 -19.39
N LEU A 18 5.79 15.02 -20.56
CA LEU A 18 4.55 15.52 -21.14
C LEU A 18 3.36 15.32 -20.18
N ARG A 19 3.26 14.14 -19.61
CA ARG A 19 2.20 13.78 -18.65
C ARG A 19 2.31 14.60 -17.36
N ARG A 20 3.52 14.74 -16.81
CA ARG A 20 3.76 15.56 -15.61
C ARG A 20 3.38 17.03 -15.83
N ALA A 21 3.79 17.59 -16.96
CA ALA A 21 3.45 18.97 -17.33
C ALA A 21 1.93 19.17 -17.48
N TYR A 22 1.27 18.24 -18.18
CA TYR A 22 -0.19 18.23 -18.32
C TYR A 22 -0.90 18.23 -16.97
N LEU A 23 -0.58 17.29 -16.08
CA LEU A 23 -1.25 17.18 -14.78
C LEU A 23 -1.05 18.43 -13.91
N LYS A 24 0.16 19.01 -13.94
CA LYS A 24 0.46 20.24 -13.22
C LYS A 24 -0.40 21.41 -13.69
N LEU A 25 -0.57 21.55 -15.02
CA LEU A 25 -1.38 22.61 -15.61
C LEU A 25 -2.88 22.37 -15.43
N ALA A 26 -3.34 21.13 -15.60
CA ALA A 26 -4.72 20.74 -15.39
C ALA A 26 -5.17 20.99 -13.94
N MET A 27 -4.34 20.67 -12.96
CA MET A 27 -4.61 20.98 -11.55
C MET A 27 -4.57 22.49 -11.26
N LYS A 28 -3.74 23.26 -11.96
CA LYS A 28 -3.66 24.71 -11.81
C LYS A 28 -4.90 25.41 -12.36
N TRP A 29 -5.38 24.99 -13.55
CA TRP A 29 -6.50 25.60 -14.26
C TRP A 29 -7.82 24.86 -14.09
N HIS A 30 -7.92 24.01 -13.08
CA HIS A 30 -9.17 23.31 -12.79
C HIS A 30 -10.28 24.30 -12.44
N PRO A 31 -11.49 24.20 -13.08
CA PRO A 31 -12.57 25.17 -12.89
C PRO A 31 -13.00 25.36 -11.44
N ASP A 32 -12.88 24.31 -10.62
CA ASP A 32 -13.24 24.33 -9.19
C ASP A 32 -12.33 25.24 -8.32
N LYS A 33 -11.09 25.47 -8.76
CA LYS A 33 -10.16 26.36 -8.06
C LYS A 33 -10.40 27.84 -8.37
N HIS A 34 -11.24 28.16 -9.36
CA HIS A 34 -11.51 29.50 -9.83
C HIS A 34 -12.98 29.88 -9.59
N VAL A 35 -13.31 30.29 -8.35
CA VAL A 35 -14.69 30.52 -7.88
C VAL A 35 -15.32 31.81 -8.45
N ASN A 36 -14.53 32.79 -8.86
CA ASN A 36 -15.04 34.06 -9.38
C ASN A 36 -15.48 33.91 -10.86
N LYS A 37 -16.69 34.39 -11.22
CA LYS A 37 -17.30 34.21 -12.55
C LYS A 37 -16.38 34.57 -13.73
N GLY A 38 -15.58 35.64 -13.64
CA GLY A 38 -14.66 36.06 -14.70
C GLY A 38 -13.43 35.12 -14.85
N SER A 39 -12.87 34.67 -13.74
CA SER A 39 -11.72 33.74 -13.75
C SER A 39 -12.11 32.30 -14.06
N LYS A 40 -13.38 31.92 -13.85
CA LYS A 40 -13.89 30.59 -14.15
C LYS A 40 -13.94 30.32 -15.67
N VAL A 41 -14.48 31.26 -16.44
CA VAL A 41 -14.57 31.11 -17.91
C VAL A 41 -13.17 31.03 -18.53
N GLU A 42 -12.25 31.87 -18.07
CA GLU A 42 -10.85 31.83 -18.53
C GLU A 42 -10.15 30.52 -18.13
N ALA A 43 -10.41 29.98 -16.93
CA ALA A 43 -9.89 28.71 -16.46
C ALA A 43 -10.44 27.52 -17.28
N GLU A 44 -11.74 27.53 -17.58
CA GLU A 44 -12.39 26.51 -18.43
C GLU A 44 -11.81 26.48 -19.84
N GLU A 45 -11.57 27.63 -20.45
CA GLU A 45 -10.97 27.74 -21.77
C GLU A 45 -9.52 27.23 -21.77
N LYS A 46 -8.72 27.66 -20.79
CA LYS A 46 -7.33 27.16 -20.64
C LYS A 46 -7.28 25.67 -20.35
N PHE A 47 -8.16 25.17 -19.49
CA PHE A 47 -8.24 23.75 -19.20
C PHE A 47 -8.57 22.92 -20.44
N LYS A 48 -9.55 23.40 -21.25
CA LYS A 48 -9.91 22.77 -22.54
C LYS A 48 -8.72 22.70 -23.49
N ASN A 49 -8.00 23.80 -23.66
CA ASN A 49 -6.84 23.87 -24.55
C ASN A 49 -5.69 22.95 -24.07
N ILE A 50 -5.47 22.85 -22.76
CA ILE A 50 -4.47 21.95 -22.15
C ILE A 50 -4.84 20.48 -22.40
N CYS A 51 -6.12 20.11 -22.25
CA CYS A 51 -6.60 18.75 -22.52
C CYS A 51 -6.48 18.39 -24.01
N GLU A 52 -6.79 19.33 -24.90
CA GLU A 52 -6.64 19.15 -26.35
C GLU A 52 -5.17 18.92 -26.72
N ALA A 53 -4.25 19.75 -26.23
CA ALA A 53 -2.82 19.61 -26.49
C ALA A 53 -2.29 18.24 -26.01
N TYR A 54 -2.66 17.82 -24.83
CA TYR A 54 -2.24 16.52 -24.29
C TYR A 54 -2.82 15.36 -25.08
N SER A 55 -4.08 15.41 -25.51
CA SER A 55 -4.73 14.35 -26.30
C SER A 55 -4.08 14.12 -27.66
N VAL A 56 -3.46 15.15 -28.22
CA VAL A 56 -2.73 15.04 -29.48
C VAL A 56 -1.29 14.56 -29.23
N LEU A 57 -0.61 15.13 -28.26
CA LEU A 57 0.82 14.83 -28.04
C LEU A 57 1.09 13.52 -27.30
N SER A 58 0.10 12.99 -26.55
CA SER A 58 0.20 11.69 -25.85
C SER A 58 0.00 10.47 -26.77
N ASP A 59 -0.53 10.68 -27.96
CA ASP A 59 -0.74 9.65 -28.97
C ASP A 59 0.38 9.75 -30.02
N ASN A 60 1.19 8.71 -30.15
CA ASN A 60 2.35 8.71 -31.03
C ASN A 60 1.99 9.02 -32.50
N GLU A 61 0.88 8.50 -33.03
CA GLU A 61 0.48 8.75 -34.41
C GLU A 61 0.03 10.20 -34.61
N LYS A 62 -0.73 10.75 -33.66
CA LYS A 62 -1.18 12.14 -33.72
C LYS A 62 -0.03 13.12 -33.51
N ARG A 63 0.90 12.78 -32.59
CA ARG A 63 2.10 13.57 -32.35
C ARG A 63 2.97 13.68 -33.61
N VAL A 64 3.23 12.57 -34.31
CA VAL A 64 3.98 12.56 -35.57
C VAL A 64 3.27 13.39 -36.64
N LYS A 65 1.95 13.24 -36.78
CA LYS A 65 1.16 14.06 -37.75
C LYS A 65 1.20 15.54 -37.37
N TYR A 66 1.10 15.86 -36.08
CA TYR A 66 1.21 17.24 -35.59
C TYR A 66 2.59 17.83 -35.84
N ASP A 67 3.66 17.05 -35.61
CA ASP A 67 5.05 17.50 -35.80
C ASP A 67 5.41 17.72 -37.26
N LEU A 68 4.85 16.91 -38.17
CA LEU A 68 5.12 17.02 -39.61
C LEU A 68 4.29 18.09 -40.30
N PHE A 69 3.02 18.22 -39.99
CA PHE A 69 2.05 19.00 -40.76
C PHE A 69 1.32 20.07 -39.94
N GLY A 70 1.56 20.16 -38.65
CA GLY A 70 0.92 21.14 -37.80
C GLY A 70 -0.58 20.90 -37.56
N MET A 71 -1.26 21.94 -37.06
CA MET A 71 -2.70 21.89 -36.70
C MET A 71 -3.60 21.67 -37.92
N ASP A 72 -3.20 22.14 -39.13
CA ASP A 72 -4.05 22.09 -40.31
C ASP A 72 -4.27 20.67 -40.83
N ALA A 73 -3.28 19.80 -40.67
CA ALA A 73 -3.41 18.38 -41.04
C ALA A 73 -4.32 17.60 -40.09
N LEU A 74 -4.36 17.96 -38.83
CA LEU A 74 -5.27 17.35 -37.85
C LEU A 74 -6.72 17.73 -38.17
N LYS A 75 -6.98 18.96 -38.63
CA LYS A 75 -8.31 19.42 -39.10
C LYS A 75 -8.80 18.69 -40.33
N GLN A 76 -7.92 18.40 -41.28
CA GLN A 76 -8.26 17.66 -42.49
C GLN A 76 -8.53 16.17 -42.25
N SER A 77 -7.95 15.59 -41.22
CA SER A 77 -8.19 14.19 -40.81
C SER A 77 -9.42 14.01 -39.92
N GLY A 78 -10.35 14.98 -39.87
CA GLY A 78 -11.57 14.94 -39.05
C GLY A 78 -11.39 15.44 -37.62
N PHE A 79 -10.20 15.91 -37.26
CA PHE A 79 -9.93 16.50 -35.97
C PHE A 79 -10.19 18.02 -36.01
N ASN A 80 -11.44 18.42 -35.82
CA ASN A 80 -11.82 19.83 -35.77
C ASN A 80 -11.90 20.32 -34.33
N SER A 81 -11.08 21.27 -33.95
CA SER A 81 -11.13 21.97 -32.65
C SER A 81 -12.47 22.74 -32.43
N SER A 82 -13.21 23.05 -33.51
CA SER A 82 -14.52 23.70 -33.46
C SER A 82 -15.69 22.71 -33.27
N ASN A 83 -15.48 21.39 -33.47
CA ASN A 83 -16.50 20.35 -33.30
C ASN A 83 -16.48 19.71 -31.91
N PHE A 84 -16.28 20.51 -30.88
CA PHE A 84 -16.60 20.12 -29.51
C PHE A 84 -18.12 19.90 -29.33
N GLN A 85 -18.92 20.01 -30.38
CA GLN A 85 -20.36 19.75 -30.43
C GLN A 85 -20.79 18.60 -31.34
N GLY A 86 -19.87 17.83 -31.95
CA GLY A 86 -20.27 16.72 -32.83
C GLY A 86 -19.16 15.75 -33.18
N ASN A 87 -19.24 14.55 -32.70
CA ASN A 87 -18.75 13.26 -33.17
C ASN A 87 -17.29 12.83 -33.04
N ILE A 88 -16.38 13.53 -32.33
CA ILE A 88 -15.27 12.89 -31.61
C ILE A 88 -15.12 13.70 -30.32
N SER A 89 -15.90 13.36 -29.33
CA SER A 89 -15.91 14.00 -28.04
C SER A 89 -14.65 13.59 -27.28
N ILE A 90 -13.58 14.39 -27.40
CA ILE A 90 -12.52 14.35 -26.39
C ILE A 90 -13.14 14.96 -25.13
N ASN A 91 -13.60 14.11 -24.24
CA ASN A 91 -14.08 14.55 -22.95
C ASN A 91 -12.86 14.98 -22.10
N PRO A 92 -12.69 16.29 -21.80
CA PRO A 92 -11.54 16.77 -21.02
C PRO A 92 -11.40 16.03 -19.69
N LEU A 93 -12.52 15.60 -19.12
CA LEU A 93 -12.55 14.83 -17.89
C LEU A 93 -11.98 13.42 -18.09
N GLU A 94 -12.28 12.76 -19.20
CA GLU A 94 -11.75 11.43 -19.49
C GLU A 94 -10.23 11.46 -19.71
N VAL A 95 -9.72 12.46 -20.43
CA VAL A 95 -8.29 12.68 -20.63
C VAL A 95 -7.60 12.93 -19.28
N PHE A 96 -8.21 13.77 -18.44
CA PHE A 96 -7.70 14.04 -17.09
C PHE A 96 -7.72 12.79 -16.21
N THR A 97 -8.81 12.02 -16.24
CA THR A 97 -8.96 10.79 -15.44
C THR A 97 -7.92 9.75 -15.84
N LYS A 98 -7.71 9.52 -17.16
CA LYS A 98 -6.70 8.61 -17.67
C LYS A 98 -5.28 9.04 -17.27
N ALA A 99 -4.94 10.31 -17.47
CA ALA A 99 -3.61 10.83 -17.09
C ALA A 99 -3.37 10.81 -15.58
N TYR A 100 -4.38 11.12 -14.77
CA TYR A 100 -4.30 11.14 -13.32
C TYR A 100 -4.23 9.73 -12.71
N SER A 101 -4.99 8.77 -13.26
CA SER A 101 -4.90 7.37 -12.84
C SER A 101 -3.50 6.80 -13.09
N PHE A 102 -2.92 7.11 -14.25
CA PHE A 102 -1.56 6.71 -14.57
C PHE A 102 -0.53 7.38 -13.64
N TYR A 103 -0.67 8.68 -13.34
CA TYR A 103 0.21 9.38 -12.40
C TYR A 103 0.16 8.75 -11.01
N ASN A 104 -1.03 8.47 -10.48
CA ASN A 104 -1.18 7.78 -9.20
C ASN A 104 -0.57 6.38 -9.23
N LYS A 105 -0.72 5.67 -10.35
CA LYS A 105 -0.16 4.33 -10.54
C LYS A 105 1.37 4.31 -10.43
N TYR A 106 2.06 5.27 -11.00
CA TYR A 106 3.52 5.24 -11.14
C TYR A 106 4.28 6.20 -10.23
N PHE A 107 3.68 7.32 -9.80
CA PHE A 107 4.38 8.42 -9.12
C PHE A 107 3.87 8.76 -7.71
N SER A 108 2.68 8.31 -7.32
CA SER A 108 2.09 8.64 -6.00
C SER A 108 2.78 7.96 -4.80
N LYS A 109 3.77 7.10 -5.00
CA LYS A 109 4.52 6.44 -3.92
C LYS A 109 5.46 7.37 -3.13
N SER A 110 5.63 8.63 -3.56
CA SER A 110 6.64 9.54 -2.97
C SER A 110 6.08 10.67 -2.09
N SER A 111 4.79 10.87 -2.00
CA SER A 111 4.22 11.99 -1.22
C SER A 111 2.99 11.54 -0.46
N GLY A 112 3.17 11.28 0.83
CA GLY A 112 2.08 10.99 1.75
C GLY A 112 1.20 12.22 2.03
N ALA A 113 0.31 12.55 1.11
CA ALA A 113 -0.76 13.51 1.36
C ALA A 113 -1.99 13.09 0.55
N GLY A 114 -3.04 12.71 1.25
CA GLY A 114 -4.30 12.24 0.72
C GLY A 114 -4.96 13.23 -0.23
N ASN A 115 -5.19 12.79 -1.45
CA ASN A 115 -5.99 13.49 -2.45
C ASN A 115 -7.22 12.67 -2.87
N HIS A 116 -7.84 11.97 -1.92
CA HIS A 116 -9.09 11.21 -2.16
C HIS A 116 -10.29 12.14 -2.45
N ASN A 117 -10.21 13.42 -2.07
CA ASN A 117 -11.33 14.36 -2.20
C ASN A 117 -11.52 14.95 -3.60
N ILE A 118 -10.48 15.01 -4.45
CA ILE A 118 -10.60 15.65 -5.78
C ILE A 118 -11.44 14.81 -6.74
N PHE A 119 -11.31 13.49 -6.69
CA PHE A 119 -12.07 12.60 -7.59
C PHE A 119 -13.56 12.61 -7.28
N THR A 120 -13.93 12.63 -6.01
CA THR A 120 -15.32 12.74 -5.56
C THR A 120 -15.94 14.08 -5.92
N HIS A 121 -15.16 15.18 -5.85
CA HIS A 121 -15.60 16.50 -6.28
C HIS A 121 -15.78 16.61 -7.79
N ILE A 122 -14.91 16.01 -8.60
CA ILE A 122 -15.02 16.01 -10.07
C ILE A 122 -16.27 15.25 -10.52
N LYS A 123 -16.58 14.11 -9.91
CA LYS A 123 -17.79 13.32 -10.21
C LYS A 123 -19.09 14.08 -9.87
N ASN A 124 -19.05 14.94 -8.87
CA ASN A 124 -20.20 15.76 -8.45
C ASN A 124 -20.36 17.07 -9.23
N LEU A 125 -19.28 17.62 -9.84
CA LEU A 125 -19.32 18.88 -10.59
C LEU A 125 -19.81 18.74 -12.04
N TYR A 126 -19.63 17.56 -12.63
CA TYR A 126 -20.09 17.25 -13.98
C TYR A 126 -21.01 16.02 -13.90
N PRO A 127 -22.31 16.21 -13.60
CA PRO A 127 -23.28 15.13 -13.76
C PRO A 127 -23.31 14.84 -15.27
N LEU A 128 -22.65 13.75 -15.67
CA LEU A 128 -22.75 13.21 -17.00
C LEU A 128 -24.24 12.98 -17.28
N ARG A 129 -24.72 13.69 -18.32
CA ARG A 129 -26.05 13.49 -18.86
C ARG A 129 -26.19 11.99 -19.16
N ASN A 130 -27.18 11.35 -18.54
CA ASN A 130 -27.49 9.91 -18.62
C ASN A 130 -27.91 9.52 -20.04
N ASP A 131 -26.97 9.47 -21.00
CA ASP A 131 -27.14 8.89 -22.32
C ASP A 131 -26.16 7.74 -22.60
N PHE A 132 -25.49 7.25 -21.55
CA PHE A 132 -24.87 5.92 -21.58
C PHE A 132 -25.79 4.98 -20.82
N SER A 133 -26.61 4.25 -21.60
CA SER A 133 -27.29 3.04 -21.15
C SER A 133 -26.30 2.15 -20.39
N GLU A 134 -26.57 1.95 -19.12
CA GLU A 134 -26.38 0.75 -18.30
C GLU A 134 -25.38 -0.28 -18.85
N ASP A 135 -24.10 0.08 -18.88
CA ASP A 135 -22.99 -0.85 -18.79
C ASP A 135 -21.98 -0.37 -17.73
N GLU A 136 -22.49 0.12 -16.58
CA GLU A 136 -21.69 0.34 -15.36
C GLU A 136 -21.19 -0.98 -14.74
N SER A 137 -21.56 -2.14 -15.30
CA SER A 137 -21.09 -3.44 -14.84
C SER A 137 -19.67 -3.80 -15.29
N SER A 138 -19.12 -3.09 -16.28
CA SER A 138 -17.83 -3.44 -16.91
C SER A 138 -16.59 -2.84 -16.24
N TYR A 139 -16.72 -1.88 -15.32
CA TYR A 139 -15.58 -1.24 -14.65
C TYR A 139 -15.39 -1.64 -13.17
N ASN A 140 -16.30 -2.44 -12.62
CA ASN A 140 -16.24 -2.85 -11.22
C ASN A 140 -15.79 -4.30 -10.99
N ASP A 141 -15.53 -5.07 -12.04
CA ASP A 141 -15.03 -6.44 -11.94
C ASP A 141 -13.58 -6.54 -12.44
N VAL A 142 -12.69 -5.67 -11.92
CA VAL A 142 -11.27 -6.04 -11.90
C VAL A 142 -11.17 -7.09 -10.80
N GLU A 143 -11.21 -8.36 -11.18
CA GLU A 143 -11.02 -9.47 -10.26
C GLU A 143 -9.69 -9.28 -9.53
N GLU A 144 -9.76 -8.89 -8.26
CA GLU A 144 -8.58 -8.85 -7.40
C GLU A 144 -8.13 -10.29 -7.14
N TYR A 145 -6.95 -10.63 -7.61
CA TYR A 145 -6.33 -11.92 -7.29
C TYR A 145 -5.52 -11.80 -6.00
N GLU A 146 -6.14 -12.21 -4.88
CA GLU A 146 -5.49 -12.18 -3.57
C GLU A 146 -4.59 -13.39 -3.37
N VAL A 147 -3.32 -13.15 -3.08
CA VAL A 147 -2.32 -14.18 -2.77
C VAL A 147 -1.72 -13.94 -1.38
N PRO A 148 -1.72 -14.95 -0.49
CA PRO A 148 -1.12 -14.79 0.83
C PRO A 148 0.41 -14.72 0.75
N LEU A 149 0.98 -13.66 1.34
CA LEU A 149 2.43 -13.50 1.51
C LEU A 149 2.81 -13.90 2.94
N TYR A 150 3.38 -15.09 3.10
CA TYR A 150 3.80 -15.59 4.41
C TYR A 150 5.14 -15.01 4.85
N VAL A 151 5.16 -14.38 6.04
CA VAL A 151 6.35 -13.76 6.64
C VAL A 151 6.54 -14.24 8.08
N THR A 152 7.77 -14.24 8.55
CA THR A 152 8.09 -14.53 9.95
C THR A 152 8.10 -13.25 10.79
N LEU A 153 8.18 -13.36 12.14
CA LEU A 153 8.32 -12.20 13.01
C LEU A 153 9.67 -11.52 12.81
N GLU A 154 10.71 -12.29 12.53
CA GLU A 154 12.05 -11.81 12.22
C GLU A 154 12.08 -10.99 10.94
N ASP A 155 11.37 -11.43 9.90
CA ASP A 155 11.22 -10.68 8.64
C ASP A 155 10.59 -9.30 8.90
N LEU A 156 9.56 -9.24 9.76
CA LEU A 156 8.86 -8.01 10.11
C LEU A 156 9.64 -7.13 11.10
N TYR A 157 10.56 -7.72 11.85
CA TYR A 157 11.40 -7.01 12.80
C TYR A 157 12.59 -6.34 12.10
N ASN A 158 13.27 -7.07 11.21
CA ASN A 158 14.48 -6.60 10.52
C ASN A 158 14.16 -5.91 9.19
N GLY A 159 13.02 -6.20 8.58
CA GLY A 159 12.76 -5.92 7.17
C GLY A 159 13.53 -6.88 6.26
N CYS A 160 12.97 -7.22 5.13
CA CYS A 160 13.63 -8.07 4.14
C CYS A 160 12.98 -7.93 2.76
N THR A 161 13.70 -8.32 1.71
CA THR A 161 13.13 -8.48 0.36
C THR A 161 12.83 -9.95 0.13
N LYS A 162 11.60 -10.27 -0.27
CA LYS A 162 11.20 -11.64 -0.63
C LYS A 162 10.80 -11.72 -2.09
N THR A 163 11.28 -12.73 -2.77
CA THR A 163 10.82 -13.08 -4.12
C THR A 163 9.68 -14.08 -4.01
N LEU A 164 8.52 -13.73 -4.55
CA LEU A 164 7.36 -14.60 -4.62
C LEU A 164 7.15 -15.03 -6.07
N LYS A 165 6.97 -16.34 -6.28
CA LYS A 165 6.55 -16.91 -7.57
C LYS A 165 5.01 -16.94 -7.57
N VAL A 166 4.41 -16.28 -8.55
CA VAL A 166 2.97 -16.27 -8.78
C VAL A 166 2.70 -16.83 -10.16
N THR A 167 1.80 -17.79 -10.25
CA THR A 167 1.34 -18.31 -11.54
C THR A 167 0.07 -17.55 -11.93
N ARG A 168 0.06 -16.91 -13.08
CA ARG A 168 -1.03 -16.04 -13.54
C ARG A 168 -1.54 -16.48 -14.91
N LYS A 169 -2.81 -16.21 -15.17
CA LYS A 169 -3.46 -16.47 -16.45
C LYS A 169 -3.15 -15.36 -17.44
N ARG A 170 -2.81 -15.73 -18.66
CA ARG A 170 -2.58 -14.80 -19.78
C ARG A 170 -3.18 -15.37 -21.05
N TYR A 171 -3.49 -14.49 -22.02
CA TYR A 171 -3.95 -14.86 -23.34
C TYR A 171 -2.95 -14.41 -24.41
N ASP A 172 -2.70 -15.30 -25.38
CA ASP A 172 -2.01 -14.97 -26.63
C ASP A 172 -3.03 -15.16 -27.76
N GLY A 173 -3.60 -14.05 -28.21
CA GLY A 173 -4.81 -14.09 -29.05
C GLY A 173 -5.95 -14.81 -28.33
N CYS A 174 -6.44 -15.92 -28.89
CA CYS A 174 -7.51 -16.74 -28.29
C CYS A 174 -7.01 -17.86 -27.38
N TYR A 175 -5.70 -18.03 -27.23
CA TYR A 175 -5.12 -19.15 -26.46
C TYR A 175 -4.81 -18.74 -25.03
N LEU A 176 -5.42 -19.46 -24.06
CA LEU A 176 -5.11 -19.32 -22.64
C LEU A 176 -3.81 -20.06 -22.30
N TYR A 177 -2.90 -19.40 -21.60
CA TYR A 177 -1.72 -20.02 -21.01
C TYR A 177 -1.48 -19.53 -19.58
N TYR A 178 -0.67 -20.27 -18.83
CA TYR A 178 -0.24 -19.93 -17.50
C TYR A 178 1.22 -19.49 -17.51
N GLU A 179 1.50 -18.33 -16.94
CA GLU A 179 2.83 -17.77 -16.83
C GLU A 179 3.30 -17.75 -15.37
N ASP A 180 4.52 -18.21 -15.14
CA ASP A 180 5.17 -18.08 -13.85
C ASP A 180 5.88 -16.72 -13.77
N TYR A 181 5.41 -15.87 -12.86
CA TYR A 181 5.94 -14.54 -12.67
C TYR A 181 6.60 -14.39 -11.30
N PHE A 182 7.78 -13.79 -11.25
CA PHE A 182 8.54 -13.59 -10.02
C PHE A 182 8.46 -12.13 -9.60
N ILE A 183 7.91 -11.89 -8.39
CA ILE A 183 7.75 -10.56 -7.83
C ILE A 183 8.66 -10.40 -6.63
N ASN A 184 9.45 -9.33 -6.61
CA ASN A 184 10.23 -8.92 -5.45
C ASN A 184 9.40 -7.99 -4.59
N VAL A 185 9.25 -8.36 -3.32
CA VAL A 185 8.46 -7.60 -2.34
C VAL A 185 9.37 -7.14 -1.21
N ASP A 186 9.51 -5.84 -1.05
CA ASP A 186 10.24 -5.25 0.06
C ASP A 186 9.35 -5.13 1.29
N ILE A 187 9.56 -6.02 2.25
CA ILE A 187 8.84 -6.06 3.52
C ILE A 187 9.49 -5.05 4.46
N LYS A 188 8.74 -4.01 4.82
CA LYS A 188 9.23 -2.97 5.73
C LYS A 188 9.04 -3.41 7.19
N GLN A 189 9.97 -2.93 8.03
CA GLN A 189 9.92 -3.15 9.47
C GLN A 189 8.56 -2.72 10.07
N GLY A 190 8.05 -3.50 10.98
CA GLY A 190 6.84 -3.19 11.74
C GLY A 190 5.52 -3.36 11.00
N TRP A 191 5.50 -3.80 9.75
CA TRP A 191 4.25 -4.07 9.04
C TRP A 191 3.35 -5.04 9.83
N ASN A 192 2.03 -4.86 9.68
CA ASN A 192 1.04 -5.64 10.39
C ASN A 192 0.51 -6.81 9.54
N ASN A 193 -0.01 -7.80 10.23
CA ASN A 193 -0.79 -8.87 9.59
C ASN A 193 -1.99 -8.26 8.83
N GLY A 194 -2.29 -8.74 7.62
CA GLY A 194 -3.35 -8.22 6.78
C GLY A 194 -2.98 -6.99 5.96
N THR A 195 -1.71 -6.52 5.97
CA THR A 195 -1.26 -5.46 5.07
C THR A 195 -1.38 -5.93 3.64
N LYS A 196 -2.12 -5.18 2.81
CA LYS A 196 -2.31 -5.43 1.39
C LYS A 196 -1.28 -4.64 0.57
N ILE A 197 -0.69 -5.31 -0.41
CA ILE A 197 0.27 -4.74 -1.37
C ILE A 197 -0.27 -5.05 -2.75
N THR A 198 -0.69 -4.01 -3.48
CA THR A 198 -1.31 -4.17 -4.80
C THR A 198 -0.28 -3.97 -5.91
N PHE A 199 -0.21 -4.91 -6.83
CA PHE A 199 0.54 -4.83 -8.07
C PHE A 199 -0.47 -4.74 -9.22
N HIS A 200 -0.58 -3.55 -9.77
CA HIS A 200 -1.58 -3.25 -10.80
C HIS A 200 -1.25 -3.95 -12.13
N GLY A 201 -2.24 -4.62 -12.70
CA GLY A 201 -2.12 -5.33 -13.96
C GLY A 201 -1.25 -6.59 -13.92
N GLU A 202 -0.87 -7.05 -12.71
CA GLU A 202 -0.04 -8.23 -12.53
C GLU A 202 -0.85 -9.48 -12.08
N GLY A 203 -2.17 -9.33 -11.94
CA GLY A 203 -3.10 -10.42 -11.65
C GLY A 203 -3.52 -11.20 -12.88
N ASP A 204 -4.58 -11.99 -12.80
CA ASP A 204 -5.13 -12.80 -13.88
C ASP A 204 -5.79 -11.95 -14.97
N GLN A 205 -5.74 -12.41 -16.21
CA GLN A 205 -6.49 -11.88 -17.34
C GLN A 205 -7.75 -12.72 -17.54
N SER A 206 -8.92 -12.08 -17.53
CA SER A 206 -10.22 -12.78 -17.56
C SER A 206 -10.64 -13.20 -18.98
N SER A 207 -10.26 -12.42 -20.00
CA SER A 207 -10.56 -12.70 -21.41
C SER A 207 -9.46 -12.18 -22.34
N PRO A 208 -9.40 -12.62 -23.60
CA PRO A 208 -8.39 -12.16 -24.58
C PRO A 208 -8.37 -10.65 -24.77
N ASP A 209 -9.53 -10.01 -24.70
CA ASP A 209 -9.70 -8.56 -24.93
C ASP A 209 -9.69 -7.74 -23.64
N SER A 210 -9.61 -8.37 -22.48
CA SER A 210 -9.55 -7.69 -21.19
C SER A 210 -8.12 -7.32 -20.79
N TYR A 211 -7.98 -6.23 -20.04
CA TYR A 211 -6.73 -5.95 -19.33
C TYR A 211 -6.56 -6.91 -18.15
N PRO A 212 -5.31 -7.30 -17.82
CA PRO A 212 -5.05 -8.10 -16.62
C PRO A 212 -5.51 -7.39 -15.35
N GLY A 213 -6.10 -8.15 -14.45
CA GLY A 213 -6.52 -7.67 -13.13
C GLY A 213 -5.35 -7.32 -12.22
N ASP A 214 -5.66 -6.88 -11.02
CA ASP A 214 -4.67 -6.54 -10.01
C ASP A 214 -4.29 -7.76 -9.18
N LEU A 215 -2.99 -7.90 -8.90
CA LEU A 215 -2.49 -8.88 -7.94
C LEU A 215 -2.37 -8.20 -6.57
N VAL A 216 -3.10 -8.71 -5.58
CA VAL A 216 -3.07 -8.22 -4.21
C VAL A 216 -2.37 -9.23 -3.31
N LEU A 217 -1.20 -8.87 -2.80
CA LEU A 217 -0.50 -9.68 -1.81
C LEU A 217 -0.99 -9.30 -0.41
N VAL A 218 -1.54 -10.29 0.31
CA VAL A 218 -2.02 -10.11 1.68
C VAL A 218 -1.01 -10.70 2.65
N LEU A 219 -0.36 -9.86 3.45
CA LEU A 219 0.65 -10.27 4.41
C LEU A 219 0.04 -11.14 5.51
N GLN A 220 0.57 -12.34 5.68
CA GLN A 220 0.19 -13.27 6.74
C GLN A 220 1.41 -13.64 7.58
N THR A 221 1.33 -13.36 8.88
CA THR A 221 2.41 -13.67 9.81
C THR A 221 2.37 -15.14 10.23
N LYS A 222 3.47 -15.86 10.02
CA LYS A 222 3.62 -17.24 10.50
C LYS A 222 3.63 -17.28 12.03
N LYS A 223 3.03 -18.33 12.60
CA LYS A 223 3.09 -18.55 14.05
C LYS A 223 4.55 -18.75 14.47
N HIS A 224 5.01 -17.95 15.45
CA HIS A 224 6.34 -18.06 16.01
C HIS A 224 6.37 -19.02 17.20
N SER A 225 7.49 -19.74 17.38
CA SER A 225 7.62 -20.78 18.42
C SER A 225 7.65 -20.22 19.85
N LYS A 226 8.20 -19.04 20.05
CA LYS A 226 8.43 -18.44 21.38
C LYS A 226 7.61 -17.19 21.63
N PHE A 227 7.42 -16.34 20.61
CA PHE A 227 6.80 -15.04 20.76
C PHE A 227 5.39 -15.00 20.16
N VAL A 228 4.51 -14.27 20.82
CA VAL A 228 3.19 -13.90 20.28
C VAL A 228 3.14 -12.38 20.13
N ARG A 229 2.96 -11.91 18.91
CA ARG A 229 2.82 -10.47 18.64
C ARG A 229 1.40 -10.01 18.93
N LYS A 230 1.24 -8.95 19.72
CA LYS A 230 0.00 -8.21 19.89
C LYS A 230 0.26 -6.73 19.60
N SER A 231 -0.19 -6.28 18.44
CA SER A 231 0.11 -4.93 17.94
C SER A 231 1.61 -4.67 17.81
N ARG A 232 2.21 -3.88 18.70
CA ARG A 232 3.65 -3.57 18.75
C ARG A 232 4.40 -4.35 19.81
N ASP A 233 3.69 -4.96 20.74
CA ASP A 233 4.28 -5.69 21.85
C ASP A 233 4.48 -7.16 21.51
N LEU A 234 5.57 -7.73 22.03
CA LEU A 234 5.88 -9.14 21.98
C LEU A 234 5.59 -9.76 23.32
N TYR A 235 4.88 -10.87 23.32
CA TYR A 235 4.59 -11.67 24.50
C TYR A 235 5.44 -12.92 24.48
N TYR A 236 6.13 -13.16 25.57
CA TYR A 236 6.94 -14.35 25.79
C TYR A 236 6.49 -15.03 27.05
N ARG A 237 6.24 -16.33 27.00
CA ARG A 237 5.86 -17.13 28.15
C ARG A 237 7.06 -17.90 28.65
N HIS A 238 7.44 -17.65 29.92
CA HIS A 238 8.56 -18.30 30.59
C HIS A 238 8.05 -19.25 31.65
N ILE A 239 8.55 -20.49 31.64
CA ILE A 239 8.17 -21.52 32.61
C ILE A 239 9.17 -21.50 33.74
N ILE A 240 8.68 -21.36 34.97
CA ILE A 240 9.49 -21.31 36.19
C ILE A 240 9.00 -22.34 37.22
N THR A 241 9.88 -22.76 38.15
CA THR A 241 9.48 -23.58 39.28
C THR A 241 8.88 -22.72 40.39
N LEU A 242 8.14 -23.36 41.32
CA LEU A 242 7.63 -22.70 42.51
C LEU A 242 8.76 -22.11 43.38
N GLU A 243 9.90 -22.80 43.47
CA GLU A 243 11.08 -22.29 44.13
C GLU A 243 11.56 -20.98 43.55
N GLN A 244 11.79 -20.96 42.23
CA GLN A 244 12.19 -19.75 41.51
C GLN A 244 11.19 -18.61 41.69
N SER A 245 9.90 -18.92 41.69
CA SER A 245 8.87 -17.89 41.87
C SER A 245 8.92 -17.21 43.26
N LEU A 246 9.49 -17.88 44.26
CA LEU A 246 9.60 -17.36 45.62
C LEU A 246 10.97 -16.74 45.94
N THR A 247 12.04 -17.27 45.33
CA THR A 247 13.42 -16.90 45.67
C THR A 247 14.04 -15.90 44.68
N GLY A 248 13.35 -15.66 43.54
CA GLY A 248 13.95 -14.93 42.44
C GLY A 248 14.82 -15.81 41.55
N PHE A 249 15.13 -15.32 40.36
CA PHE A 249 15.95 -16.02 39.37
C PHE A 249 16.39 -15.06 38.28
N ASP A 250 17.37 -15.46 37.48
CA ASP A 250 17.80 -14.81 36.29
C ASP A 250 17.72 -15.73 35.07
N PHE A 251 17.49 -15.18 33.92
CA PHE A 251 17.41 -15.94 32.70
C PHE A 251 17.69 -15.04 31.47
N VAL A 252 17.94 -15.66 30.32
CA VAL A 252 18.28 -14.98 29.08
C VAL A 252 17.25 -15.33 28.01
N ILE A 253 16.73 -14.33 27.32
CA ILE A 253 15.88 -14.48 26.14
C ILE A 253 16.64 -14.02 24.91
N LYS A 254 16.65 -14.83 23.86
CA LYS A 254 17.11 -14.38 22.54
C LYS A 254 16.00 -13.57 21.87
N SER A 255 16.31 -12.31 21.57
CA SER A 255 15.45 -11.41 20.80
C SER A 255 15.29 -11.85 19.34
N LEU A 256 14.40 -11.22 18.57
CA LEU A 256 14.19 -11.50 17.14
C LEU A 256 15.40 -11.10 16.27
N ASP A 257 16.29 -10.26 16.77
CA ASP A 257 17.58 -9.89 16.14
C ASP A 257 18.78 -10.71 16.68
N ASN A 258 18.50 -11.82 17.40
CA ASN A 258 19.48 -12.71 18.02
C ASN A 258 20.34 -12.11 19.15
N ARG A 259 20.03 -10.90 19.65
CA ARG A 259 20.64 -10.35 20.87
C ARG A 259 20.17 -11.13 22.09
N ASP A 260 21.05 -11.26 23.07
CA ASP A 260 20.72 -11.83 24.38
C ASP A 260 20.19 -10.72 25.30
N ILE A 261 18.98 -10.90 25.80
CA ILE A 261 18.33 -10.01 26.78
C ILE A 261 18.40 -10.71 28.14
N HIS A 262 19.23 -10.16 29.04
CA HIS A 262 19.38 -10.63 30.41
C HIS A 262 18.27 -10.05 31.28
N ILE A 263 17.54 -10.91 31.98
CA ILE A 263 16.42 -10.53 32.84
C ILE A 263 16.64 -11.10 34.23
N GLN A 264 16.62 -10.22 35.23
CA GLN A 264 16.72 -10.55 36.61
C GLN A 264 15.39 -10.28 37.33
N ILE A 265 14.95 -11.20 38.10
CA ILE A 265 13.73 -11.14 38.90
C ILE A 265 14.10 -11.41 40.37
N ASP A 266 14.02 -10.39 41.19
CA ASP A 266 14.33 -10.46 42.62
C ASP A 266 13.04 -10.48 43.48
N GLU A 267 11.91 -10.21 42.87
CA GLU A 267 10.60 -10.12 43.51
C GLU A 267 9.86 -11.46 43.44
N VAL A 268 8.95 -11.70 44.38
CA VAL A 268 8.06 -12.86 44.35
C VAL A 268 7.14 -12.77 43.12
N VAL A 269 7.22 -13.79 42.27
CA VAL A 269 6.43 -13.88 41.06
C VAL A 269 5.09 -14.55 41.32
N LYS A 270 4.00 -13.84 41.17
CA LYS A 270 2.63 -14.36 41.22
C LYS A 270 2.18 -14.83 39.81
N PRO A 271 1.14 -15.70 39.72
CA PRO A 271 0.66 -16.18 38.41
C PRO A 271 0.32 -15.07 37.38
N ASP A 272 -0.15 -13.92 37.87
CA ASP A 272 -0.52 -12.77 36.99
C ASP A 272 0.61 -11.75 36.82
N THR A 273 1.79 -12.02 37.40
CA THR A 273 2.94 -11.12 37.27
C THR A 273 3.43 -11.06 35.83
N LYS A 274 3.62 -9.82 35.32
CA LYS A 274 4.20 -9.57 34.03
C LYS A 274 5.42 -8.67 34.17
N LYS A 275 6.53 -9.10 33.60
CA LYS A 275 7.72 -8.25 33.48
C LYS A 275 7.72 -7.55 32.15
N VAL A 276 7.73 -6.20 32.16
CA VAL A 276 7.74 -5.39 30.96
C VAL A 276 9.15 -4.89 30.72
N ILE A 277 9.71 -5.25 29.56
CA ILE A 277 11.01 -4.78 29.10
C ILE A 277 10.75 -3.78 27.98
N LYS A 278 11.08 -2.52 28.23
CA LYS A 278 10.82 -1.42 27.33
C LYS A 278 11.69 -1.51 26.08
N ASN A 279 11.14 -1.12 24.93
CA ASN A 279 11.84 -1.03 23.63
C ASN A 279 12.38 -2.36 23.07
N GLU A 280 11.93 -3.51 23.58
CA GLU A 280 12.30 -4.86 23.10
C GLU A 280 11.15 -5.55 22.34
N GLY A 281 10.11 -4.80 21.96
CA GLY A 281 9.00 -5.26 21.12
C GLY A 281 9.25 -5.01 19.62
N MET A 282 8.18 -5.10 18.84
CA MET A 282 8.23 -4.86 17.38
C MET A 282 8.47 -3.39 17.05
N PRO A 283 9.21 -3.09 15.98
CA PRO A 283 9.39 -1.72 15.49
C PRO A 283 8.07 -1.13 14.99
N TYR A 284 7.95 0.19 15.05
CA TYR A 284 6.82 0.91 14.52
C TYR A 284 6.98 1.15 13.01
N SER A 285 5.99 0.83 12.21
CA SER A 285 6.11 0.90 10.74
C SER A 285 6.36 2.30 10.18
N ARG A 286 5.94 3.36 10.88
CA ARG A 286 6.18 4.75 10.48
C ARG A 286 7.54 5.27 10.93
N ASP A 287 8.02 4.80 12.07
CA ASP A 287 9.31 5.17 12.65
C ASP A 287 9.94 3.93 13.33
N PRO A 288 10.79 3.18 12.61
CA PRO A 288 11.40 1.96 13.11
C PRO A 288 12.33 2.15 14.32
N SER A 289 12.71 3.38 14.65
CA SER A 289 13.50 3.69 15.86
C SER A 289 12.69 3.51 17.14
N ILE A 290 11.36 3.64 17.03
CA ILE A 290 10.43 3.44 18.13
C ILE A 290 9.97 1.97 18.12
N ARG A 291 10.14 1.29 19.27
CA ARG A 291 9.74 -0.11 19.43
C ARG A 291 8.70 -0.26 20.53
N GLY A 292 7.88 -1.30 20.42
CA GLY A 292 7.00 -1.72 21.50
C GLY A 292 7.77 -2.34 22.67
N ASN A 293 7.08 -3.04 23.54
CA ASN A 293 7.65 -3.69 24.72
C ASN A 293 7.69 -5.21 24.55
N LEU A 294 8.63 -5.85 25.23
CA LEU A 294 8.59 -7.29 25.46
C LEU A 294 7.93 -7.54 26.81
N ILE A 295 6.84 -8.28 26.79
CA ILE A 295 6.06 -8.63 27.98
C ILE A 295 6.30 -10.12 28.27
N VAL A 296 6.95 -10.38 29.41
CA VAL A 296 7.19 -11.75 29.89
C VAL A 296 6.09 -12.13 30.84
N GLU A 297 5.40 -13.20 30.51
CA GLU A 297 4.41 -13.87 31.37
C GLU A 297 5.03 -15.14 31.96
N PHE A 298 4.71 -15.47 33.21
CA PHE A 298 5.32 -16.60 33.91
C PHE A 298 4.30 -17.72 34.16
N ASP A 299 4.67 -18.94 33.74
CA ASP A 299 3.92 -20.16 34.07
C ASP A 299 4.64 -20.91 35.20
N ILE A 300 4.01 -21.00 36.36
CA ILE A 300 4.60 -21.60 37.55
C ILE A 300 4.29 -23.08 37.55
N ILE A 301 5.32 -23.91 37.54
CA ILE A 301 5.20 -25.36 37.72
C ILE A 301 5.27 -25.71 39.20
N TYR A 302 4.22 -26.34 39.69
CA TYR A 302 4.14 -26.85 41.05
C TYR A 302 4.66 -28.29 41.11
N PRO A 303 5.38 -28.68 42.19
CA PRO A 303 5.80 -30.05 42.40
C PRO A 303 4.59 -30.96 42.62
N ASN A 304 4.57 -32.12 41.98
CA ASN A 304 3.49 -33.08 42.10
C ASN A 304 3.38 -33.68 43.53
N THR A 305 4.51 -33.81 44.22
CA THR A 305 4.57 -34.38 45.57
C THR A 305 5.59 -33.66 46.42
N ILE A 306 5.30 -33.50 47.71
CA ILE A 306 6.20 -32.90 48.72
C ILE A 306 6.31 -33.87 49.91
N LYS A 307 7.54 -34.21 50.35
CA LYS A 307 7.83 -35.07 51.47
C LYS A 307 7.36 -34.44 52.79
N LYS A 308 7.06 -35.28 53.80
CA LYS A 308 6.57 -34.80 55.09
C LYS A 308 7.51 -33.83 55.82
N GLU A 309 8.81 -34.06 55.70
CA GLU A 309 9.86 -33.18 56.23
C GLU A 309 9.88 -31.81 55.59
N GLN A 310 9.81 -31.78 54.25
CA GLN A 310 9.74 -30.55 53.50
C GLN A 310 8.49 -29.72 53.83
N LYS A 311 7.33 -30.40 54.05
CA LYS A 311 6.11 -29.73 54.49
C LYS A 311 6.24 -29.03 55.82
N LYS A 312 7.04 -29.62 56.81
CA LYS A 312 7.32 -28.99 58.08
C LYS A 312 8.15 -27.72 57.91
N LEU A 313 9.24 -27.80 57.14
CA LEU A 313 10.11 -26.66 56.86
C LEU A 313 9.36 -25.50 56.16
N ILE A 314 8.57 -25.81 55.17
CA ILE A 314 7.74 -24.81 54.49
C ILE A 314 6.80 -24.10 55.47
N LYS A 315 6.18 -24.85 56.36
CA LYS A 315 5.29 -24.27 57.40
C LYS A 315 6.04 -23.37 58.39
N GLU A 316 7.28 -23.69 58.71
CA GLU A 316 8.11 -22.87 59.57
C GLU A 316 8.52 -21.56 58.91
N ILE A 317 8.97 -21.62 57.67
CA ILE A 317 9.35 -20.43 56.89
C ILE A 317 8.19 -19.45 56.78
N PHE A 318 6.97 -19.92 56.48
CA PHE A 318 5.82 -19.04 56.29
C PHE A 318 5.10 -18.61 57.57
N LYS A 319 5.49 -19.14 58.76
CA LYS A 319 4.95 -18.64 60.03
C LYS A 319 5.35 -17.20 60.34
N GLU A 320 6.50 -16.76 59.85
CA GLU A 320 7.03 -15.41 60.06
C GLU A 320 6.63 -14.43 58.99
N SER A 321 5.99 -14.91 57.89
CA SER A 321 5.68 -14.09 56.71
C SER A 321 4.23 -13.58 56.68
N TYR A 322 3.37 -14.04 57.62
CA TYR A 322 1.98 -13.65 57.85
C TYR A 322 1.79 -13.25 59.30
#